data_7b0c985a309acd12f5cd46137b924ec3
#
_entry.id   7b0c985a309acd12f5cd46137b924ec3
#
_cell.length_a   1.000
_cell.length_b   1.000
_cell.length_c   1.000
_cell.angle_alpha   90.00
_cell.angle_beta   90.00
_cell.angle_gamma   90.00
#
_symmetry.space_group_name_H-M   'P 1'
#
loop_
_entity.id
_entity.type
_entity.pdbx_description
1 polymer ?
#
loop_
_entity_poly.entity_id
_entity_poly.type
_entity_poly.pdbx_seq_one_letter_code
_entity_poly.pdbx_strand_id
1 'polypeptide(L)'
;PVVLLVAAAVQAYLAAGYNIFLLKSVRGERPEISDLFSGGPYFLRMLANHIVFNLLVMVGLLMCYVPGILLILMLWSYSFVVVDENRPGLEPLRRAKDLMEGNWGAVFVLMLVAGLIYSGASFIPFGGLFVLPWMMVMQAIIYCRLTGQRTAE
;
A
#
# COMPACT_ATOMS: atom_id res chain seq x y z
N PRO A 1 -5.16 15.90 19.33
CA PRO A 1 -4.68 16.15 17.97
C PRO A 1 -3.20 15.84 17.81
N VAL A 2 -2.34 16.21 18.76
CA VAL A 2 -0.88 15.95 18.68
C VAL A 2 -0.55 14.46 18.60
N VAL A 3 -1.21 13.63 19.40
CA VAL A 3 -1.02 12.16 19.38
C VAL A 3 -1.35 11.56 18.02
N LEU A 4 -2.42 12.05 17.37
CA LEU A 4 -2.80 11.59 16.02
C LEU A 4 -1.76 11.97 14.97
N LEU A 5 -1.19 13.16 15.04
CA LEU A 5 -0.13 13.61 14.14
C LEU A 5 1.15 12.79 14.32
N VAL A 6 1.54 12.54 15.57
CA VAL A 6 2.71 11.71 15.88
C VAL A 6 2.48 10.27 15.40
N ALA A 7 1.29 9.71 15.64
CA ALA A 7 0.95 8.37 15.16
C ALA A 7 0.98 8.27 13.62
N ALA A 8 0.42 9.27 12.92
CA ALA A 8 0.47 9.33 11.46
C ALA A 8 1.92 9.44 10.93
N ALA A 9 2.77 10.23 11.60
CA ALA A 9 4.16 10.36 11.24
C ALA A 9 4.93 9.03 11.41
N VAL A 10 4.77 8.37 12.55
CA VAL A 10 5.39 7.07 12.81
C VAL A 10 4.90 6.03 11.81
N GLN A 11 3.61 6.00 11.52
CA GLN A 11 3.01 5.10 10.56
C GLN A 11 3.57 5.33 9.14
N ALA A 12 3.68 6.59 8.69
CA ALA A 12 4.24 6.93 7.39
C ALA A 12 5.73 6.51 7.27
N TYR A 13 6.51 6.69 8.34
CA TYR A 13 7.91 6.29 8.38
C TYR A 13 8.07 4.78 8.28
N LEU A 14 7.34 4.04 9.10
CA LEU A 14 7.39 2.58 9.12
C LEU A 14 6.82 1.98 7.82
N ALA A 15 5.76 2.57 7.26
CA ALA A 15 5.19 2.13 5.99
C ALA A 15 6.20 2.27 4.84
N ALA A 16 6.98 3.36 4.79
CA ALA A 16 8.02 3.53 3.78
C ALA A 16 9.09 2.45 3.90
N GLY A 17 9.66 2.24 5.09
CA GLY A 17 10.66 1.18 5.33
C GLY A 17 10.13 -0.21 5.04
N TYR A 18 8.90 -0.48 5.47
CA TYR A 18 8.25 -1.77 5.24
C TYR A 18 8.03 -2.06 3.74
N ASN A 19 7.62 -1.07 2.96
CA ASN A 19 7.47 -1.22 1.51
C ASN A 19 8.80 -1.47 0.80
N ILE A 20 9.91 -0.85 1.26
CA ILE A 20 11.27 -1.14 0.75
C ILE A 20 11.59 -2.60 1.00
N PHE A 21 11.41 -3.07 2.22
CA PHE A 21 11.65 -4.46 2.61
C PHE A 21 10.84 -5.45 1.76
N LEU A 22 9.54 -5.17 1.55
CA LEU A 22 8.68 -6.02 0.73
C LEU A 22 9.11 -6.06 -0.73
N LEU A 23 9.41 -4.90 -1.33
CA LEU A 23 9.84 -4.85 -2.73
C LEU A 23 11.14 -5.60 -2.96
N LYS A 24 12.12 -5.47 -2.06
CA LYS A 24 13.36 -6.25 -2.12
C LYS A 24 13.09 -7.75 -2.02
N SER A 25 12.23 -8.17 -1.07
CA SER A 25 11.85 -9.57 -0.89
C SER A 25 11.21 -10.16 -2.16
N VAL A 26 10.28 -9.43 -2.77
CA VAL A 26 9.54 -9.89 -3.96
C VAL A 26 10.42 -9.90 -5.21
N ARG A 27 11.42 -9.01 -5.30
CA ARG A 27 12.38 -8.95 -6.41
C ARG A 27 13.51 -9.99 -6.30
N GLY A 28 13.57 -10.75 -5.19
CA GLY A 28 14.63 -11.73 -4.95
C GLY A 28 15.94 -11.12 -4.46
N GLU A 29 15.92 -9.86 -4.05
CA GLU A 29 17.03 -9.21 -3.38
C GLU A 29 17.10 -9.69 -1.93
N ARG A 30 18.23 -9.48 -1.25
CA ARG A 30 18.37 -9.80 0.18
C ARG A 30 17.80 -8.65 1.02
N PRO A 31 16.61 -8.77 1.60
CA PRO A 31 16.09 -7.76 2.48
C PRO A 31 16.83 -7.82 3.82
N GLU A 32 17.19 -6.66 4.34
CA GLU A 32 17.80 -6.51 5.65
C GLU A 32 16.81 -5.85 6.63
N ILE A 33 16.93 -6.17 7.92
CA ILE A 33 16.09 -5.53 8.95
C ILE A 33 16.33 -4.02 8.98
N SER A 34 17.54 -3.57 8.60
CA SER A 34 17.88 -2.16 8.44
C SER A 34 17.01 -1.43 7.40
N ASP A 35 16.49 -2.15 6.41
CA ASP A 35 15.60 -1.58 5.38
C ASP A 35 14.29 -1.07 5.99
N LEU A 36 13.80 -1.70 7.06
CA LEU A 36 12.60 -1.26 7.78
C LEU A 36 12.74 0.16 8.37
N PHE A 37 13.98 0.55 8.66
CA PHE A 37 14.30 1.87 9.23
C PHE A 37 14.85 2.85 8.18
N SER A 38 14.91 2.47 6.92
CA SER A 38 15.43 3.29 5.82
C SER A 38 14.38 4.25 5.22
N GLY A 39 13.20 4.36 5.82
CA GLY A 39 12.10 5.20 5.36
C GLY A 39 12.35 6.72 5.38
N GLY A 40 13.45 7.19 6.00
CA GLY A 40 13.74 8.61 6.19
C GLY A 40 13.66 9.48 4.94
N PRO A 41 14.33 9.14 3.83
CA PRO A 41 14.30 9.93 2.59
C PRO A 41 12.92 10.05 1.95
N TYR A 42 12.03 9.10 2.22
CA TYR A 42 10.67 9.03 1.66
C TYR A 42 9.60 9.57 2.61
N PHE A 43 9.97 9.86 3.87
CA PHE A 43 9.05 10.20 4.96
C PHE A 43 8.08 11.33 4.61
N LEU A 44 8.60 12.49 4.18
CA LEU A 44 7.76 13.65 3.87
C LEU A 44 6.79 13.37 2.71
N ARG A 45 7.26 12.66 1.70
CA ARG A 45 6.43 12.29 0.55
C ARG A 45 5.37 11.26 0.94
N MET A 46 5.76 10.26 1.73
CA MET A 46 4.83 9.26 2.24
C MET A 46 3.76 9.93 3.11
N LEU A 47 4.15 10.81 4.01
CA LEU A 47 3.24 11.54 4.88
C LEU A 47 2.27 12.43 4.07
N ALA A 48 2.78 13.21 3.11
CA ALA A 48 1.94 14.07 2.26
C ALA A 48 0.92 13.24 1.45
N ASN A 49 1.37 12.18 0.79
CA ASN A 49 0.49 11.31 0.01
C ASN A 49 -0.51 10.57 0.92
N HIS A 50 -0.09 10.15 2.11
CA HIS A 50 -0.96 9.50 3.09
C HIS A 50 -2.09 10.44 3.56
N ILE A 51 -1.77 11.70 3.86
CA ILE A 51 -2.77 12.70 4.26
C ILE A 51 -3.75 12.93 3.11
N VAL A 52 -3.27 13.17 1.90
CA VAL A 52 -4.15 13.40 0.73
C VAL A 52 -4.99 12.17 0.42
N PHE A 53 -4.42 10.98 0.47
CA PHE A 53 -5.15 9.73 0.30
C PHE A 53 -6.29 9.61 1.31
N ASN A 54 -6.01 9.81 2.61
CA ASN A 54 -7.05 9.72 3.65
C ASN A 54 -8.14 10.78 3.47
N LEU A 55 -7.78 12.00 3.09
CA LEU A 55 -8.76 13.06 2.79
C LEU A 55 -9.67 12.68 1.61
N LEU A 56 -9.08 12.17 0.52
CA LEU A 56 -9.84 11.75 -0.67
C LEU A 56 -10.78 10.60 -0.33
N VAL A 57 -10.31 9.59 0.41
CA VAL A 57 -11.12 8.45 0.84
C VAL A 57 -12.24 8.91 1.78
N MET A 58 -11.94 9.78 2.74
CA MET A 58 -12.94 10.31 3.67
C MET A 58 -14.04 11.09 2.94
N VAL A 59 -13.66 11.96 2.02
CA VAL A 59 -14.63 12.69 1.19
C VAL A 59 -15.44 11.73 0.33
N GLY A 60 -14.79 10.74 -0.29
CA GLY A 60 -15.47 9.72 -1.08
C GLY A 60 -16.48 8.91 -0.28
N LEU A 61 -16.14 8.53 0.95
CA LEU A 61 -17.05 7.79 1.85
C LEU A 61 -18.21 8.66 2.34
N LEU A 62 -17.97 9.96 2.59
CA LEU A 62 -19.01 10.90 3.00
C LEU A 62 -20.01 11.19 1.86
N MET A 63 -19.54 11.27 0.62
CA MET A 63 -20.42 11.49 -0.53
C MET A 63 -21.27 10.24 -0.84
N CYS A 64 -20.65 9.08 -0.83
CA CYS A 64 -21.32 7.79 -1.02
C CYS A 64 -20.31 6.66 -0.71
N TYR A 65 -20.77 5.55 -0.16
CA TYR A 65 -19.90 4.44 0.23
C TYR A 65 -19.09 3.87 -0.97
N VAL A 66 -19.75 3.81 -2.14
CA VAL A 66 -19.17 3.25 -3.38
C VAL A 66 -17.96 4.03 -3.88
N PRO A 67 -17.99 5.37 -4.06
CA PRO A 67 -16.80 6.10 -4.52
C PRO A 67 -15.64 6.05 -3.51
N GLY A 68 -15.92 5.96 -2.22
CA GLY A 68 -14.86 5.76 -1.21
C GLY A 68 -14.11 4.44 -1.40
N ILE A 69 -14.83 3.35 -1.59
CA ILE A 69 -14.24 2.03 -1.86
C ILE A 69 -13.46 2.05 -3.19
N LEU A 70 -14.01 2.67 -4.23
CA LEU A 70 -13.31 2.80 -5.51
C LEU A 70 -12.01 3.58 -5.39
N LEU A 71 -11.97 4.65 -4.59
CA LEU A 71 -10.76 5.42 -4.33
C LEU A 71 -9.70 4.60 -3.59
N ILE A 72 -10.10 3.79 -2.61
CA ILE A 72 -9.18 2.88 -1.92
C ILE A 72 -8.57 1.90 -2.92
N LEU A 73 -9.40 1.27 -3.76
CA LEU A 73 -8.94 0.33 -4.78
C LEU A 73 -8.06 0.99 -5.85
N MET A 74 -8.36 2.24 -6.21
CA MET A 74 -7.63 2.98 -7.23
C MET A 74 -6.26 3.44 -6.76
N LEU A 75 -6.16 3.82 -5.50
CA LEU A 75 -4.97 4.47 -4.96
C LEU A 75 -4.13 3.57 -4.04
N TRP A 76 -4.51 2.30 -3.84
CA TRP A 76 -3.84 1.40 -2.89
C TRP A 76 -2.33 1.28 -3.09
N SER A 77 -1.88 1.35 -4.35
CA SER A 77 -0.47 1.16 -4.70
C SER A 77 0.41 2.41 -4.52
N TYR A 78 -0.17 3.57 -4.12
CA TYR A 78 0.60 4.82 -4.01
C TYR A 78 1.82 4.69 -3.09
N SER A 79 1.71 3.90 -2.02
CA SER A 79 2.79 3.72 -1.04
C SER A 79 4.01 3.00 -1.61
N PHE A 80 3.79 2.05 -2.53
CA PHE A 80 4.87 1.40 -3.27
C PHE A 80 5.49 2.35 -4.29
N VAL A 81 4.68 3.15 -5.00
CA VAL A 81 5.16 4.13 -5.98
C VAL A 81 6.03 5.20 -5.33
N VAL A 82 5.69 5.67 -4.12
CA VAL A 82 6.51 6.63 -3.36
C VAL A 82 7.93 6.13 -3.15
N VAL A 83 8.06 4.85 -2.79
CA VAL A 83 9.35 4.24 -2.46
C VAL A 83 10.11 3.81 -3.70
N ASP A 84 9.42 3.22 -4.67
CA ASP A 84 10.00 2.59 -5.85
C ASP A 84 10.38 3.61 -6.94
N GLU A 85 9.43 4.45 -7.33
CA GLU A 85 9.64 5.43 -8.42
C GLU A 85 10.20 6.78 -7.91
N ASN A 86 10.23 6.99 -6.59
CA ASN A 86 10.75 8.21 -5.94
C ASN A 86 10.23 9.52 -6.56
N ARG A 87 8.96 9.55 -6.98
CA ARG A 87 8.33 10.69 -7.65
C ARG A 87 8.07 11.86 -6.71
N PRO A 88 8.20 13.11 -7.16
CA PRO A 88 7.98 14.29 -6.34
C PRO A 88 6.49 14.54 -6.04
N GLY A 89 6.22 15.19 -4.92
CA GLY A 89 4.89 15.71 -4.57
C GLY A 89 3.79 14.65 -4.51
N LEU A 90 2.69 14.90 -5.20
CA LEU A 90 1.51 14.03 -5.27
C LEU A 90 1.45 13.16 -6.53
N GLU A 91 2.50 13.14 -7.34
CA GLU A 91 2.59 12.26 -8.52
C GLU A 91 2.41 10.76 -8.19
N PRO A 92 2.85 10.24 -7.03
CA PRO A 92 2.58 8.86 -6.66
C PRO A 92 1.10 8.48 -6.67
N LEU A 93 0.20 9.38 -6.24
CA LEU A 93 -1.25 9.13 -6.29
C LEU A 93 -1.77 9.08 -7.73
N ARG A 94 -1.26 9.96 -8.59
CA ARG A 94 -1.61 9.98 -10.02
C ARG A 94 -1.12 8.70 -10.70
N ARG A 95 0.11 8.30 -10.43
CA ARG A 95 0.70 7.08 -10.96
C ARG A 95 -0.03 5.82 -10.49
N ALA A 96 -0.44 5.77 -9.23
CA ALA A 96 -1.26 4.67 -8.71
C ALA A 96 -2.58 4.53 -9.49
N LYS A 97 -3.22 5.64 -9.83
CA LYS A 97 -4.41 5.65 -10.69
C LYS A 97 -4.10 5.07 -12.07
N ASP A 98 -3.04 5.54 -12.73
CA ASP A 98 -2.67 5.10 -14.08
C ASP A 98 -2.37 3.60 -14.12
N LEU A 99 -1.74 3.03 -13.06
CA LEU A 99 -1.48 1.59 -12.95
C LEU A 99 -2.76 0.76 -12.88
N MET A 100 -3.85 1.34 -12.39
CA MET A 100 -5.15 0.68 -12.34
C MET A 100 -5.87 0.69 -13.69
N GLU A 101 -5.58 1.64 -14.57
CA GLU A 101 -6.20 1.71 -15.89
C GLU A 101 -5.90 0.43 -16.69
N GLY A 102 -6.95 -0.25 -17.14
CA GLY A 102 -6.87 -1.55 -17.82
C GLY A 102 -6.82 -2.79 -16.92
N ASN A 103 -6.52 -2.64 -15.61
CA ASN A 103 -6.35 -3.77 -14.68
C ASN A 103 -7.41 -3.84 -13.56
N TRP A 104 -8.44 -2.99 -13.63
CA TRP A 104 -9.48 -2.86 -12.60
C TRP A 104 -10.09 -4.19 -12.16
N GLY A 105 -10.51 -5.02 -13.14
CA GLY A 105 -11.18 -6.28 -12.86
C GLY A 105 -10.28 -7.26 -12.12
N ALA A 106 -9.04 -7.41 -12.58
CA ALA A 106 -8.08 -8.32 -11.96
C ALA A 106 -7.73 -7.90 -10.53
N VAL A 107 -7.42 -6.62 -10.33
CA VAL A 107 -7.06 -6.10 -8.99
C VAL A 107 -8.28 -6.16 -8.05
N PHE A 108 -9.48 -5.83 -8.54
CA PHE A 108 -10.70 -5.93 -7.77
C PHE A 108 -10.95 -7.35 -7.26
N VAL A 109 -10.88 -8.34 -8.15
CA VAL A 109 -11.09 -9.76 -7.78
C VAL A 109 -10.03 -10.21 -6.78
N LEU A 110 -8.75 -9.88 -7.00
CA LEU A 110 -7.67 -10.23 -6.07
C LEU A 110 -7.87 -9.61 -4.69
N MET A 111 -8.24 -8.32 -4.62
CA MET A 111 -8.51 -7.64 -3.35
C MET A 111 -9.76 -8.20 -2.65
N LEU A 112 -10.78 -8.57 -3.42
CA LEU A 112 -11.98 -9.20 -2.88
C LEU A 112 -11.67 -10.57 -2.28
N VAL A 113 -10.93 -11.40 -2.98
CA VAL A 113 -10.50 -12.72 -2.48
C VAL A 113 -9.63 -12.56 -1.23
N ALA A 114 -8.68 -11.64 -1.24
CA ALA A 114 -7.84 -11.33 -0.08
C ALA A 114 -8.68 -10.86 1.12
N GLY A 115 -9.67 -10.00 0.88
CA GLY A 115 -10.59 -9.53 1.92
C GLY A 115 -11.44 -10.66 2.51
N LEU A 116 -11.92 -11.60 1.68
CA LEU A 116 -12.66 -12.78 2.14
C LEU A 116 -11.77 -13.70 2.99
N ILE A 117 -10.53 -13.95 2.56
CA ILE A 117 -9.56 -14.74 3.33
C ILE A 117 -9.27 -14.06 4.68
N TYR A 118 -9.03 -12.76 4.69
CA TYR A 118 -8.79 -12.00 5.90
C TYR A 118 -10.00 -12.03 6.84
N SER A 119 -11.20 -11.85 6.30
CA SER A 119 -12.45 -11.93 7.06
C SER A 119 -12.63 -13.33 7.68
N GLY A 120 -12.40 -14.38 6.90
CA GLY A 120 -12.43 -15.77 7.42
C GLY A 120 -11.40 -16.03 8.51
N ALA A 121 -10.16 -15.54 8.32
CA ALA A 121 -9.10 -15.67 9.31
C ALA A 121 -9.38 -14.91 10.61
N SER A 122 -10.21 -13.86 10.58
CA SER A 122 -10.57 -13.08 11.77
C SER A 122 -11.42 -13.86 12.77
N PHE A 123 -12.05 -14.96 12.35
CA PHE A 123 -12.78 -15.89 13.25
C PHE A 123 -11.85 -16.81 14.05
N ILE A 124 -10.57 -16.91 13.65
CA ILE A 124 -9.58 -17.73 14.33
C ILE A 124 -8.74 -16.81 15.23
N PRO A 125 -8.58 -17.13 16.53
CA PRO A 125 -7.67 -16.37 17.40
C PRO A 125 -6.28 -16.28 16.77
N PHE A 126 -5.74 -15.05 16.63
CA PHE A 126 -4.47 -14.77 15.98
C PHE A 126 -4.40 -15.05 14.46
N GLY A 127 -5.49 -15.47 13.80
CA GLY A 127 -5.51 -15.76 12.36
C GLY A 127 -5.09 -14.55 11.51
N GLY A 128 -5.49 -13.34 11.89
CA GLY A 128 -5.06 -12.10 11.22
C GLY A 128 -3.54 -11.89 11.21
N LEU A 129 -2.84 -12.34 12.26
CA LEU A 129 -1.39 -12.20 12.38
C LEU A 129 -0.63 -12.97 11.28
N PHE A 130 -1.18 -14.09 10.84
CA PHE A 130 -0.60 -14.92 9.78
C PHE A 130 -1.02 -14.43 8.39
N VAL A 131 -2.25 -13.93 8.25
CA VAL A 131 -2.78 -13.50 6.94
C VAL A 131 -2.27 -12.13 6.54
N LEU A 132 -2.02 -11.20 7.50
CA LEU A 132 -1.52 -9.86 7.20
C LEU A 132 -0.20 -9.87 6.40
N PRO A 133 0.88 -10.58 6.82
CA PRO A 133 2.12 -10.62 6.05
C PRO A 133 1.91 -11.17 4.63
N TRP A 134 1.08 -12.22 4.51
CA TRP A 134 0.76 -12.81 3.21
C TRP A 134 0.04 -11.82 2.28
N MET A 135 -0.94 -11.08 2.79
CA MET A 135 -1.64 -10.04 2.01
C MET A 135 -0.69 -8.94 1.53
N MET A 136 0.24 -8.53 2.38
CA MET A 136 1.20 -7.48 2.05
C MET A 136 2.20 -7.94 0.97
N VAL A 137 2.68 -9.17 1.05
CA VAL A 137 3.52 -9.77 -0.01
C VAL A 137 2.74 -9.88 -1.32
N MET A 138 1.47 -10.32 -1.26
CA MET A 138 0.61 -10.38 -2.43
C MET A 138 0.44 -9.01 -3.09
N GLN A 139 0.22 -7.94 -2.32
CA GLN A 139 0.13 -6.58 -2.84
C GLN A 139 1.43 -6.15 -3.54
N ALA A 140 2.60 -6.47 -2.95
CA ALA A 140 3.89 -6.15 -3.56
C ALA A 140 4.09 -6.92 -4.89
N ILE A 141 3.68 -8.19 -4.96
CA ILE A 141 3.73 -8.97 -6.22
C ILE A 141 2.82 -8.36 -7.28
N ILE A 142 1.59 -7.98 -6.92
CA ILE A 142 0.65 -7.33 -7.84
C ILE A 142 1.26 -6.03 -8.37
N TYR A 143 1.83 -5.22 -7.50
CA TYR A 143 2.50 -3.97 -7.88
C TYR A 143 3.64 -4.22 -8.86
N CYS A 144 4.55 -5.16 -8.58
CA CYS A 144 5.65 -5.51 -9.47
C CYS A 144 5.15 -6.00 -10.85
N ARG A 145 4.07 -6.79 -10.89
CA ARG A 145 3.47 -7.23 -12.16
C ARG A 145 2.84 -6.09 -12.95
N LEU A 146 2.14 -5.17 -12.29
CA LEU A 146 1.55 -3.99 -12.93
C LEU A 146 2.60 -3.02 -13.49
N THR A 147 3.77 -2.95 -12.85
CA THR A 147 4.90 -2.13 -13.31
C THR A 147 5.84 -2.87 -14.28
N GLY A 148 5.55 -4.13 -14.63
CA GLY A 148 6.39 -4.94 -15.52
C GLY A 148 7.74 -5.34 -14.93
N GLN A 149 7.89 -5.32 -13.63
CA GLN A 149 9.12 -5.69 -12.92
C GLN A 149 9.17 -7.20 -12.69
N ARG A 150 10.41 -7.75 -12.67
CA ARG A 150 10.61 -9.17 -12.37
C ARG A 150 10.28 -9.44 -10.90
N THR A 151 9.56 -10.53 -10.68
CA THR A 151 9.36 -11.11 -9.35
C THR A 151 10.26 -12.34 -9.23
N ALA A 152 10.78 -12.61 -8.03
CA ALA A 152 11.46 -13.87 -7.74
C ALA A 152 10.48 -15.04 -7.95
N GLU A 153 10.84 -15.98 -8.80
CA GLU A 153 10.11 -17.24 -9.01
C GLU A 153 10.53 -18.26 -7.95
#